data_94b92548fe6855cb3e23c2185f38208e
#
_entry.id   94b92548fe6855cb3e23c2185f38208e
#
_cell.length_a   1.000
_cell.length_b   1.000
_cell.length_c   1.000
_cell.angle_alpha   90.00
_cell.angle_beta   90.00
_cell.angle_gamma   90.00
#
_symmetry.space_group_name_H-M   'P 1'
#
loop_
_entity.id
_entity.type
_entity.pdbx_description
1 polymer ?
#
loop_
_entity_poly.entity_id
_entity_poly.type
_entity_poly.pdbx_seq_one_letter_code
_entity_poly.pdbx_strand_id
1 'polypeptide(L)'
;LHDPLAAVCVFHPDICRFERGNVQVETELENNMGGTSFIPSPQGNVEIARVVDREKFYRILSSALCNKHLKDTQRIVPPLVVSRAKSAGSVGEAWLANLDNIVSELEKIWHISVGETLYGGTHAFVASADGENDEKYVLKIDMPENLGGEFSNSIDTLKIADGNGCAKLYAYDLERKACLLERLGKPINQLKYSVYEQLQIICSTLQKVWETPFVNDRLPSGKDSVVWFRQFIGETWEKLNYPCSHKVIKQAFSYLQTREQALNPDEFVLLHGDAHGGNTLKELSGNGFKLIDPDGIFYEKAYDLGVLMREWVDEYEQDPMKAGKERCAYLHHLTSVCEQAIWEWGYLQTVSTAFVLLQIGQEKTGRQMRRVAECWSE
;
A
#
# COMPACT_ATOMS: atom_id res chain seq x y z
N LEU A 1 11.21 -0.67 20.10
CA LEU A 1 9.89 -0.80 20.80
C LEU A 1 9.69 -2.15 21.49
N HIS A 2 10.77 -2.85 21.92
CA HIS A 2 10.64 -4.18 22.56
C HIS A 2 10.03 -4.09 23.95
N ASP A 3 10.50 -3.17 24.79
CA ASP A 3 10.02 -3.03 26.18
C ASP A 3 8.55 -2.60 26.28
N PRO A 4 8.07 -1.61 25.52
CA PRO A 4 6.65 -1.29 25.50
C PRO A 4 5.75 -2.45 25.02
N LEU A 5 6.22 -3.25 24.06
CA LEU A 5 5.50 -4.42 23.59
C LEU A 5 5.38 -5.48 24.69
N ALA A 6 6.48 -5.77 25.38
CA ALA A 6 6.49 -6.69 26.50
C ALA A 6 5.53 -6.24 27.61
N ALA A 7 5.53 -4.95 27.96
CA ALA A 7 4.62 -4.39 28.96
C ALA A 7 3.16 -4.56 28.56
N VAL A 8 2.80 -4.27 27.30
CA VAL A 8 1.42 -4.45 26.82
C VAL A 8 1.01 -5.91 26.79
N CYS A 9 1.92 -6.85 26.43
CA CYS A 9 1.62 -8.29 26.42
C CYS A 9 1.30 -8.86 27.80
N VAL A 10 1.84 -8.28 28.88
CA VAL A 10 1.53 -8.71 30.25
C VAL A 10 0.04 -8.50 30.59
N PHE A 11 -0.55 -7.41 30.15
CA PHE A 11 -1.93 -7.05 30.42
C PHE A 11 -2.91 -7.47 29.32
N HIS A 12 -2.42 -7.62 28.09
CA HIS A 12 -3.18 -7.96 26.89
C HIS A 12 -2.47 -9.06 26.08
N PRO A 13 -2.38 -10.29 26.60
CA PRO A 13 -1.68 -11.40 25.91
C PRO A 13 -2.34 -11.77 24.58
N ASP A 14 -3.58 -11.41 24.37
CA ASP A 14 -4.34 -11.64 23.15
C ASP A 14 -3.91 -10.78 21.94
N ILE A 15 -2.96 -9.85 22.12
CA ILE A 15 -2.29 -9.15 21.00
C ILE A 15 -1.19 -10.00 20.35
N CYS A 16 -0.78 -11.11 20.99
CA CYS A 16 0.27 -11.97 20.49
C CYS A 16 -0.25 -13.38 20.24
N ARG A 17 0.30 -14.03 19.21
CA ARG A 17 0.24 -15.47 19.07
C ARG A 17 1.50 -16.06 19.69
N PHE A 18 1.32 -16.87 20.72
CA PHE A 18 2.42 -17.52 21.43
C PHE A 18 2.66 -18.92 20.88
N GLU A 19 3.90 -19.35 20.91
CA GLU A 19 4.35 -20.71 20.61
C GLU A 19 5.13 -21.24 21.80
N ARG A 20 4.77 -22.47 22.24
CA ARG A 20 5.42 -23.12 23.37
C ARG A 20 6.64 -23.89 22.92
N GLY A 21 7.72 -23.84 23.72
CA GLY A 21 8.96 -24.53 23.46
C GLY A 21 9.99 -24.39 24.55
N ASN A 22 11.21 -24.72 24.22
CA ASN A 22 12.38 -24.58 25.10
C ASN A 22 13.32 -23.53 24.53
N VAL A 23 13.91 -22.71 25.42
CA VAL A 23 14.94 -21.73 25.06
C VAL A 23 16.28 -22.29 25.51
N GLN A 24 17.26 -22.26 24.59
CA GLN A 24 18.66 -22.55 24.89
C GLN A 24 19.48 -21.26 24.77
N VAL A 25 20.34 -21.02 25.75
CA VAL A 25 21.25 -19.87 25.76
C VAL A 25 22.65 -20.39 25.54
N GLU A 26 23.37 -19.82 24.59
CA GLU A 26 24.76 -20.15 24.31
C GLU A 26 25.65 -19.52 25.39
N THR A 27 26.39 -20.34 26.12
CA THR A 27 27.22 -19.89 27.23
C THR A 27 28.71 -20.23 27.04
N GLU A 28 29.07 -20.99 25.98
CA GLU A 28 30.43 -21.53 25.81
C GLU A 28 31.18 -20.93 24.60
N LEU A 29 30.48 -20.51 23.55
CA LEU A 29 31.10 -19.95 22.35
C LEU A 29 31.33 -18.45 22.50
N GLU A 30 32.59 -18.01 22.65
CA GLU A 30 32.97 -16.59 22.84
C GLU A 30 32.34 -15.64 21.80
N ASN A 31 32.22 -16.05 20.54
CA ASN A 31 31.66 -15.24 19.45
C ASN A 31 30.13 -15.20 19.42
N ASN A 32 29.45 -15.99 20.25
CA ASN A 32 27.99 -16.07 20.30
C ASN A 32 27.46 -16.16 21.74
N MET A 33 28.24 -15.77 22.72
CA MET A 33 27.85 -15.78 24.13
C MET A 33 26.61 -14.93 24.37
N GLY A 34 25.57 -15.52 24.98
CA GLY A 34 24.25 -14.90 25.18
C GLY A 34 23.30 -15.05 24.01
N GLY A 35 23.71 -15.67 22.90
CA GLY A 35 22.82 -16.03 21.81
C GLY A 35 21.75 -16.99 22.30
N THR A 36 20.47 -16.75 21.92
CA THR A 36 19.35 -17.59 22.31
C THR A 36 18.73 -18.29 21.09
N SER A 37 18.45 -19.58 21.23
CA SER A 37 17.74 -20.39 20.26
C SER A 37 16.45 -20.93 20.86
N PHE A 38 15.38 -20.98 20.06
CA PHE A 38 14.09 -21.50 20.46
C PHE A 38 13.76 -22.79 19.70
N ILE A 39 13.41 -23.82 20.44
CA ILE A 39 13.04 -25.13 19.90
C ILE A 39 11.56 -25.36 20.23
N PRO A 40 10.64 -25.39 19.23
CA PRO A 40 9.22 -25.66 19.47
C PRO A 40 9.03 -27.02 20.13
N SER A 41 8.22 -27.04 21.20
CA SER A 41 7.86 -28.28 21.90
C SER A 41 6.54 -28.11 22.67
N PRO A 42 5.55 -28.98 22.49
CA PRO A 42 4.29 -28.89 23.25
C PRO A 42 4.48 -29.04 24.78
N GLN A 43 5.60 -29.64 25.20
CA GLN A 43 5.95 -29.84 26.61
C GLN A 43 6.99 -28.81 27.11
N GLY A 44 7.30 -27.82 26.30
CA GLY A 44 8.25 -26.76 26.65
C GLY A 44 7.76 -25.92 27.82
N ASN A 45 8.71 -25.32 28.55
CA ASN A 45 8.45 -24.52 29.73
C ASN A 45 8.38 -22.99 29.45
N VAL A 46 8.56 -22.59 28.19
CA VAL A 46 8.56 -21.18 27.76
C VAL A 46 7.55 -21.00 26.64
N GLU A 47 6.88 -19.84 26.63
CA GLU A 47 6.06 -19.39 25.50
C GLU A 47 6.68 -18.11 24.93
N ILE A 48 6.94 -18.11 23.62
CA ILE A 48 7.46 -16.92 22.91
C ILE A 48 6.41 -16.34 21.98
N ALA A 49 6.34 -15.02 21.89
CA ALA A 49 5.49 -14.33 20.94
C ALA A 49 6.05 -14.43 19.51
N ARG A 50 5.31 -15.03 18.59
CA ARG A 50 5.70 -15.20 17.17
C ARG A 50 5.12 -14.16 16.27
N VAL A 51 3.88 -13.76 16.53
CA VAL A 51 3.12 -12.81 15.73
C VAL A 51 2.48 -11.82 16.67
N VAL A 52 2.54 -10.55 16.32
CA VAL A 52 1.96 -9.44 17.07
C VAL A 52 0.88 -8.78 16.23
N ASP A 53 -0.30 -8.59 16.81
CA ASP A 53 -1.31 -7.67 16.28
C ASP A 53 -0.84 -6.22 16.53
N ARG A 54 -0.17 -5.66 15.51
CA ARG A 54 0.42 -4.32 15.60
C ARG A 54 -0.63 -3.24 15.82
N GLU A 55 -1.77 -3.35 15.19
CA GLU A 55 -2.85 -2.36 15.29
C GLU A 55 -3.40 -2.33 16.72
N LYS A 56 -3.70 -3.50 17.26
CA LYS A 56 -4.18 -3.64 18.62
C LYS A 56 -3.15 -3.20 19.65
N PHE A 57 -1.86 -3.55 19.43
CA PHE A 57 -0.76 -3.09 20.27
C PHE A 57 -0.67 -1.56 20.34
N TYR A 58 -0.64 -0.87 19.18
CA TYR A 58 -0.53 0.58 19.17
C TYR A 58 -1.75 1.26 19.77
N ARG A 59 -2.93 0.73 19.56
CA ARG A 59 -4.17 1.23 20.16
C ARG A 59 -4.09 1.19 21.71
N ILE A 60 -3.69 0.04 22.27
CA ILE A 60 -3.58 -0.14 23.73
C ILE A 60 -2.47 0.76 24.29
N LEU A 61 -1.29 0.76 23.65
CA LEU A 61 -0.16 1.57 24.11
C LEU A 61 -0.50 3.06 24.08
N SER A 62 -1.10 3.55 23.00
CA SER A 62 -1.51 4.95 22.89
C SER A 62 -2.56 5.31 23.93
N SER A 63 -3.54 4.46 24.16
CA SER A 63 -4.55 4.65 25.20
C SER A 63 -3.93 4.73 26.61
N ALA A 64 -2.93 3.89 26.90
CA ALA A 64 -2.25 3.87 28.20
C ALA A 64 -1.32 5.07 28.42
N LEU A 65 -0.65 5.56 27.37
CA LEU A 65 0.25 6.71 27.44
C LEU A 65 -0.49 8.05 27.49
N CYS A 66 -1.67 8.11 26.90
CA CYS A 66 -2.52 9.31 26.88
C CYS A 66 -3.41 9.44 28.13
N ASN A 67 -2.89 9.19 29.32
CA ASN A 67 -3.60 9.18 30.60
C ASN A 67 -4.36 10.49 30.89
N LYS A 68 -5.38 10.80 30.05
CA LYS A 68 -6.42 11.79 30.30
C LYS A 68 -7.77 11.10 30.22
N HIS A 69 -8.58 11.30 31.23
CA HIS A 69 -10.02 11.05 31.18
C HIS A 69 -10.57 11.60 29.85
N LEU A 70 -10.82 10.69 28.89
CA LEU A 70 -11.37 11.00 27.57
C LEU A 70 -12.76 11.62 27.73
N LYS A 71 -12.79 12.91 27.90
CA LYS A 71 -13.92 13.77 27.53
C LYS A 71 -13.56 14.76 26.42
N ASP A 72 -12.32 14.73 25.94
CA ASP A 72 -11.90 15.43 24.71
C ASP A 72 -11.19 14.41 23.83
N THR A 73 -11.80 14.07 22.74
CA THR A 73 -11.35 13.12 21.71
C THR A 73 -10.10 13.65 21.01
N GLN A 74 -8.94 13.54 21.66
CA GLN A 74 -7.69 13.74 20.94
C GLN A 74 -7.52 12.55 19.98
N ARG A 75 -7.67 12.81 18.70
CA ARG A 75 -7.55 11.80 17.62
C ARG A 75 -6.14 11.26 17.58
N ILE A 76 -6.01 9.94 17.58
CA ILE A 76 -4.70 9.28 17.54
C ILE A 76 -4.24 9.26 16.08
N VAL A 77 -3.22 10.05 15.76
CA VAL A 77 -2.57 9.98 14.44
C VAL A 77 -1.59 8.83 14.44
N PRO A 78 -1.61 7.92 13.44
CA PRO A 78 -0.70 6.78 13.38
C PRO A 78 0.78 7.22 13.42
N PRO A 79 1.66 6.53 14.18
CA PRO A 79 3.05 6.94 14.33
C PRO A 79 3.81 7.09 13.00
N LEU A 80 3.49 6.28 12.01
CA LEU A 80 4.09 6.37 10.67
C LEU A 80 3.69 7.67 9.97
N VAL A 81 2.42 8.07 10.06
CA VAL A 81 1.91 9.33 9.52
C VAL A 81 2.58 10.52 10.21
N VAL A 82 2.70 10.47 11.55
CA VAL A 82 3.42 11.48 12.34
C VAL A 82 4.89 11.59 11.89
N SER A 83 5.58 10.46 11.72
CA SER A 83 6.98 10.43 11.29
C SER A 83 7.14 11.05 9.90
N ARG A 84 6.28 10.71 8.95
CA ARG A 84 6.32 11.26 7.59
C ARG A 84 5.99 12.73 7.54
N ALA A 85 4.97 13.18 8.29
CA ALA A 85 4.64 14.59 8.38
C ALA A 85 5.82 15.39 8.95
N LYS A 86 6.50 14.89 9.98
CA LYS A 86 7.73 15.53 10.51
C LYS A 86 8.87 15.55 9.49
N SER A 87 9.01 14.52 8.67
CA SER A 87 10.01 14.49 7.59
C SER A 87 9.72 15.51 6.49
N ALA A 88 8.48 15.94 6.30
CA ALA A 88 8.09 17.03 5.42
C ALA A 88 8.34 18.44 6.03
N GLY A 89 8.98 18.50 7.20
CA GLY A 89 9.38 19.76 7.84
C GLY A 89 8.21 20.59 8.35
N SER A 90 8.36 21.93 8.29
CA SER A 90 7.38 22.87 8.88
C SER A 90 5.96 22.73 8.31
N VAL A 91 5.82 22.34 7.05
CA VAL A 91 4.50 22.15 6.40
C VAL A 91 3.77 20.94 7.00
N GLY A 92 4.47 19.82 7.16
CA GLY A 92 3.89 18.63 7.78
C GLY A 92 3.63 18.81 9.27
N GLU A 93 4.49 19.52 10.00
CA GLU A 93 4.27 19.86 11.40
C GLU A 93 3.04 20.77 11.58
N ALA A 94 2.87 21.77 10.71
CA ALA A 94 1.70 22.64 10.72
C ALA A 94 0.41 21.86 10.41
N TRP A 95 0.46 20.92 9.46
CA TRP A 95 -0.67 20.04 9.16
C TRP A 95 -1.06 19.19 10.38
N LEU A 96 -0.09 18.56 11.07
CA LEU A 96 -0.36 17.79 12.30
C LEU A 96 -0.98 18.65 13.39
N ALA A 97 -0.45 19.87 13.58
CA ALA A 97 -0.97 20.78 14.60
C ALA A 97 -2.39 21.27 14.32
N ASN A 98 -2.79 21.33 13.04
CA ASN A 98 -4.10 21.82 12.61
C ASN A 98 -5.11 20.70 12.33
N LEU A 99 -4.72 19.42 12.43
CA LEU A 99 -5.55 18.29 12.01
C LEU A 99 -6.89 18.22 12.75
N ASP A 100 -6.89 18.45 14.06
CA ASP A 100 -8.13 18.45 14.86
C ASP A 100 -9.10 19.57 14.46
N ASN A 101 -8.58 20.74 14.07
CA ASN A 101 -9.41 21.82 13.55
C ASN A 101 -10.00 21.46 12.20
N ILE A 102 -9.18 20.91 11.27
CA ILE A 102 -9.63 20.46 9.95
C ILE A 102 -10.76 19.44 10.11
N VAL A 103 -10.58 18.43 10.98
CA VAL A 103 -11.62 17.42 11.20
C VAL A 103 -12.88 18.06 11.78
N SER A 104 -12.76 18.95 12.76
CA SER A 104 -13.92 19.62 13.40
C SER A 104 -14.69 20.52 12.43
N GLU A 105 -14.01 21.12 11.45
CA GLU A 105 -14.65 21.87 10.36
C GLU A 105 -15.38 20.93 9.40
N LEU A 106 -14.74 19.82 9.00
CA LEU A 106 -15.32 18.84 8.08
C LEU A 106 -16.53 18.12 8.71
N GLU A 107 -16.51 17.84 10.02
CA GLU A 107 -17.66 17.31 10.75
C GLU A 107 -18.90 18.23 10.60
N LYS A 108 -18.70 19.54 10.69
CA LYS A 108 -19.78 20.52 10.53
C LYS A 108 -20.24 20.66 9.09
N ILE A 109 -19.28 20.70 8.13
CA ILE A 109 -19.56 20.93 6.69
C ILE A 109 -20.29 19.71 6.10
N TRP A 110 -19.85 18.49 6.47
CA TRP A 110 -20.38 17.26 5.91
C TRP A 110 -21.42 16.56 6.76
N HIS A 111 -21.78 17.15 7.92
CA HIS A 111 -22.75 16.59 8.86
C HIS A 111 -22.42 15.16 9.28
N ILE A 112 -21.16 14.92 9.65
CA ILE A 112 -20.64 13.63 10.09
C ILE A 112 -20.07 13.71 11.51
N SER A 113 -19.95 12.56 12.15
CA SER A 113 -19.20 12.38 13.40
C SER A 113 -18.00 11.49 13.15
N VAL A 114 -16.79 12.00 13.34
CA VAL A 114 -15.53 11.28 13.10
C VAL A 114 -15.19 10.42 14.32
N GLY A 115 -15.05 9.13 14.08
CA GLY A 115 -14.81 8.11 15.09
C GLY A 115 -13.34 7.66 15.18
N GLU A 116 -13.15 6.33 15.26
CA GLU A 116 -11.83 5.71 15.43
C GLU A 116 -10.91 5.92 14.23
N THR A 117 -9.63 6.16 14.51
CA THR A 117 -8.57 6.17 13.49
C THR A 117 -8.43 4.78 12.86
N LEU A 118 -8.34 4.74 11.54
CA LEU A 118 -8.07 3.54 10.76
C LEU A 118 -6.58 3.48 10.43
N TYR A 119 -5.96 2.36 10.76
CA TYR A 119 -4.53 2.16 10.55
C TYR A 119 -4.28 1.52 9.18
N GLY A 120 -3.14 1.84 8.56
CA GLY A 120 -2.73 1.29 7.26
C GLY A 120 -2.29 2.36 6.26
N GLY A 121 -2.85 3.58 6.36
CA GLY A 121 -2.40 4.72 5.56
C GLY A 121 -0.99 5.20 5.97
N THR A 122 -0.21 5.65 4.98
CA THR A 122 1.16 6.13 5.21
C THR A 122 1.32 7.63 5.00
N HIS A 123 0.44 8.25 4.20
CA HIS A 123 0.52 9.66 3.80
C HIS A 123 -0.75 10.46 4.12
N ALA A 124 -1.70 9.84 4.84
CA ALA A 124 -2.97 10.46 5.16
C ALA A 124 -3.40 10.12 6.60
N PHE A 125 -4.18 11.00 7.20
CA PHE A 125 -5.01 10.65 8.35
C PHE A 125 -6.29 10.01 7.83
N VAL A 126 -6.63 8.83 8.34
CA VAL A 126 -7.81 8.07 7.94
C VAL A 126 -8.59 7.68 9.18
N ALA A 127 -9.88 7.94 9.20
CA ALA A 127 -10.76 7.62 10.32
C ALA A 127 -12.14 7.15 9.87
N SER A 128 -12.81 6.38 10.70
CA SER A 128 -14.23 6.11 10.52
C SER A 128 -15.03 7.39 10.66
N ALA A 129 -16.13 7.49 9.95
CA ALA A 129 -17.09 8.58 10.14
C ALA A 129 -18.52 8.03 10.01
N ASP A 130 -19.43 8.57 10.81
CA ASP A 130 -20.84 8.22 10.80
C ASP A 130 -21.65 9.44 10.40
N GLY A 131 -22.62 9.25 9.49
CA GLY A 131 -23.59 10.26 9.11
C GLY A 131 -24.75 10.36 10.11
N GLU A 132 -25.65 11.35 9.90
CA GLU A 132 -26.78 11.61 10.80
C GLU A 132 -27.82 10.47 10.83
N ASN A 133 -27.92 9.67 9.75
CA ASN A 133 -28.85 8.54 9.64
C ASN A 133 -28.14 7.18 9.71
N ASP A 134 -27.09 7.07 10.51
CA ASP A 134 -26.27 5.86 10.66
C ASP A 134 -25.50 5.40 9.40
N GLU A 135 -25.36 6.27 8.41
CA GLU A 135 -24.50 5.99 7.25
C GLU A 135 -23.05 5.83 7.70
N LYS A 136 -22.35 4.90 7.07
CA LYS A 136 -20.96 4.56 7.42
C LYS A 136 -20.00 5.02 6.34
N TYR A 137 -19.07 5.88 6.74
CA TYR A 137 -18.08 6.51 5.86
C TYR A 137 -16.66 6.30 6.37
N VAL A 138 -15.71 6.69 5.55
CA VAL A 138 -14.30 6.89 5.90
C VAL A 138 -13.94 8.33 5.56
N LEU A 139 -13.44 9.06 6.53
CA LEU A 139 -12.77 10.34 6.31
C LEU A 139 -11.29 10.10 6.04
N LYS A 140 -10.77 10.60 4.92
CA LYS A 140 -9.35 10.63 4.59
C LYS A 140 -8.91 12.07 4.40
N ILE A 141 -7.79 12.45 5.03
CA ILE A 141 -7.16 13.77 4.92
C ILE A 141 -5.69 13.56 4.56
N ASP A 142 -5.31 13.88 3.33
CA ASP A 142 -3.96 13.72 2.83
C ASP A 142 -3.02 14.80 3.39
N MET A 143 -1.74 14.46 3.53
CA MET A 143 -0.71 15.45 3.86
C MET A 143 -0.54 16.47 2.74
N PRO A 144 -0.13 17.72 3.04
CA PRO A 144 0.03 18.78 2.06
C PRO A 144 1.02 18.46 0.94
N GLU A 145 2.11 17.78 1.28
CA GLU A 145 3.13 17.34 0.33
C GLU A 145 2.97 15.85 0.08
N ASN A 146 2.47 15.49 -1.10
CA ASN A 146 2.38 14.10 -1.51
C ASN A 146 3.70 13.65 -2.13
N LEU A 147 4.29 12.64 -1.54
CA LEU A 147 5.36 11.83 -2.16
C LEU A 147 4.79 10.78 -3.15
N GLY A 148 3.49 10.73 -3.35
CA GLY A 148 2.77 9.90 -4.31
C GLY A 148 1.69 10.75 -4.98
N GLY A 149 1.09 10.39 -6.06
CA GLY A 149 0.12 11.07 -6.92
C GLY A 149 -0.56 12.38 -6.44
N GLU A 150 -1.12 13.13 -7.35
CA GLU A 150 -1.84 14.35 -6.96
C GLU A 150 -3.22 13.97 -6.38
N PHE A 151 -3.57 14.53 -5.24
CA PHE A 151 -4.88 14.34 -4.59
C PHE A 151 -6.03 14.60 -5.56
N SER A 152 -5.90 15.59 -6.45
CA SER A 152 -6.89 15.89 -7.50
C SER A 152 -7.13 14.71 -8.44
N ASN A 153 -6.09 13.99 -8.87
CA ASN A 153 -6.22 12.83 -9.76
C ASN A 153 -6.98 11.68 -9.09
N SER A 154 -6.70 11.43 -7.80
CA SER A 154 -7.43 10.45 -7.01
C SER A 154 -8.91 10.81 -6.90
N ILE A 155 -9.24 12.07 -6.62
CA ILE A 155 -10.62 12.55 -6.56
C ILE A 155 -11.32 12.44 -7.90
N ASP A 156 -10.68 12.84 -9.00
CA ASP A 156 -11.30 12.76 -10.33
C ASP A 156 -11.51 11.30 -10.74
N THR A 157 -10.58 10.40 -10.43
CA THR A 157 -10.75 8.95 -10.64
C THR A 157 -11.95 8.40 -9.88
N LEU A 158 -12.06 8.71 -8.57
CA LEU A 158 -13.17 8.25 -7.75
C LEU A 158 -14.53 8.79 -8.23
N LYS A 159 -14.57 10.04 -8.70
CA LYS A 159 -15.78 10.64 -9.31
C LYS A 159 -16.16 9.94 -10.59
N ILE A 160 -15.19 9.66 -11.47
CA ILE A 160 -15.43 8.98 -12.75
C ILE A 160 -15.89 7.55 -12.50
N ALA A 161 -15.24 6.82 -11.59
CA ALA A 161 -15.62 5.45 -11.25
C ALA A 161 -17.00 5.35 -10.56
N ASP A 162 -17.43 6.38 -9.84
CA ASP A 162 -18.72 6.49 -9.11
C ASP A 162 -19.12 5.21 -8.36
N GLY A 163 -18.15 4.60 -7.68
CA GLY A 163 -18.35 3.35 -6.93
C GLY A 163 -18.25 2.08 -7.78
N ASN A 164 -18.01 2.15 -9.11
CA ASN A 164 -17.77 1.01 -9.96
C ASN A 164 -16.31 0.55 -9.87
N GLY A 165 -16.04 -0.55 -9.17
CA GLY A 165 -14.69 -1.06 -8.94
C GLY A 165 -13.87 -0.26 -7.91
N CYS A 166 -14.16 1.01 -7.66
CA CYS A 166 -13.56 1.84 -6.61
C CYS A 166 -14.55 2.14 -5.49
N ALA A 167 -14.04 2.52 -4.32
CA ALA A 167 -14.85 3.06 -3.24
C ALA A 167 -15.63 4.28 -3.72
N LYS A 168 -16.89 4.39 -3.33
CA LYS A 168 -17.71 5.54 -3.70
C LYS A 168 -17.23 6.79 -2.96
N LEU A 169 -17.11 7.89 -3.70
CA LEU A 169 -16.83 9.22 -3.16
C LEU A 169 -18.14 9.92 -2.84
N TYR A 170 -18.30 10.40 -1.61
CA TYR A 170 -19.50 11.13 -1.16
C TYR A 170 -19.29 12.64 -1.09
N ALA A 171 -18.11 13.06 -0.62
CA ALA A 171 -17.72 14.47 -0.54
C ALA A 171 -16.21 14.63 -0.69
N TYR A 172 -15.74 15.81 -1.06
CA TYR A 172 -14.33 16.15 -1.10
C TYR A 172 -14.11 17.64 -0.90
N ASP A 173 -12.92 17.98 -0.42
CA ASP A 173 -12.42 19.34 -0.24
C ASP A 173 -10.98 19.40 -0.74
N LEU A 174 -10.76 20.09 -1.87
CA LEU A 174 -9.44 20.18 -2.50
C LEU A 174 -8.47 21.06 -1.69
N GLU A 175 -8.97 22.06 -0.99
CA GLU A 175 -8.13 22.97 -0.19
C GLU A 175 -7.58 22.24 1.03
N ARG A 176 -8.43 21.47 1.71
CA ARG A 176 -8.07 20.67 2.89
C ARG A 176 -7.49 19.31 2.54
N LYS A 177 -7.45 18.96 1.25
CA LYS A 177 -7.08 17.63 0.73
C LYS A 177 -7.82 16.51 1.47
N ALA A 178 -9.11 16.65 1.64
CA ALA A 178 -9.96 15.74 2.36
C ALA A 178 -11.02 15.10 1.46
N CYS A 179 -11.34 13.85 1.72
CA CYS A 179 -12.47 13.18 1.07
C CYS A 179 -13.24 12.27 2.03
N LEU A 180 -14.54 12.13 1.74
CA LEU A 180 -15.46 11.24 2.43
C LEU A 180 -15.78 10.08 1.51
N LEU A 181 -15.38 8.88 1.91
CA LEU A 181 -15.45 7.67 1.11
C LEU A 181 -16.42 6.65 1.70
N GLU A 182 -16.85 5.73 0.86
CA GLU A 182 -17.55 4.52 1.26
C GLU A 182 -16.76 3.74 2.31
N ARG A 183 -17.44 3.30 3.37
CA ARG A 183 -16.84 2.41 4.36
C ARG A 183 -16.77 1.00 3.81
N LEU A 184 -15.58 0.47 3.68
CA LEU A 184 -15.29 -0.90 3.26
C LEU A 184 -14.78 -1.73 4.44
N GLY A 185 -14.68 -3.04 4.23
CA GLY A 185 -14.16 -3.99 5.19
C GLY A 185 -12.64 -4.10 5.15
N LYS A 186 -12.13 -5.28 5.49
CA LYS A 186 -10.68 -5.54 5.52
C LYS A 186 -10.09 -5.65 4.12
N PRO A 187 -8.83 -5.22 3.92
CA PRO A 187 -8.10 -5.46 2.68
C PRO A 187 -7.88 -6.96 2.47
N ILE A 188 -7.84 -7.36 1.19
CA ILE A 188 -7.81 -8.77 0.80
C ILE A 188 -6.56 -9.49 1.30
N ASN A 189 -5.43 -8.81 1.41
CA ASN A 189 -4.17 -9.37 1.94
C ASN A 189 -4.23 -9.72 3.45
N GLN A 190 -5.27 -9.27 4.17
CA GLN A 190 -5.54 -9.65 5.55
C GLN A 190 -6.60 -10.76 5.65
N LEU A 191 -7.11 -11.22 4.53
CA LEU A 191 -8.09 -12.30 4.44
C LEU A 191 -7.39 -13.61 4.04
N LYS A 192 -8.11 -14.73 4.19
CA LYS A 192 -7.56 -16.07 3.90
C LYS A 192 -7.75 -16.46 2.43
N TYR A 193 -7.14 -15.68 1.53
CA TYR A 193 -7.10 -15.98 0.11
C TYR A 193 -5.67 -16.32 -0.32
N SER A 194 -5.52 -17.33 -1.16
CA SER A 194 -4.26 -17.62 -1.86
C SER A 194 -3.89 -16.45 -2.79
N VAL A 195 -2.64 -16.37 -3.22
CA VAL A 195 -2.20 -15.34 -4.17
C VAL A 195 -3.01 -15.39 -5.48
N TYR A 196 -3.27 -16.57 -6.00
CA TYR A 196 -4.06 -16.73 -7.24
C TYR A 196 -5.51 -16.27 -7.09
N GLU A 197 -6.14 -16.53 -5.94
CA GLU A 197 -7.48 -16.01 -5.63
C GLU A 197 -7.46 -14.48 -5.49
N GLN A 198 -6.42 -13.92 -4.85
CA GLN A 198 -6.25 -12.47 -4.76
C GLN A 198 -6.09 -11.85 -6.15
N LEU A 199 -5.24 -12.41 -7.02
CA LEU A 199 -5.06 -11.96 -8.39
C LEU A 199 -6.38 -11.97 -9.18
N GLN A 200 -7.16 -13.05 -9.06
CA GLN A 200 -8.46 -13.16 -9.72
C GLN A 200 -9.44 -12.08 -9.26
N ILE A 201 -9.51 -11.84 -7.95
CA ILE A 201 -10.39 -10.82 -7.36
C ILE A 201 -9.96 -9.42 -7.77
N ILE A 202 -8.66 -9.12 -7.71
CA ILE A 202 -8.13 -7.80 -8.08
C ILE A 202 -8.34 -7.54 -9.57
N CYS A 203 -8.05 -8.50 -10.45
CA CYS A 203 -8.28 -8.37 -11.89
C CYS A 203 -9.76 -8.14 -12.21
N SER A 204 -10.67 -8.90 -11.57
CA SER A 204 -12.10 -8.71 -11.80
C SER A 204 -12.61 -7.35 -11.29
N THR A 205 -11.96 -6.79 -10.26
CA THR A 205 -12.28 -5.45 -9.75
C THR A 205 -11.72 -4.36 -10.66
N LEU A 206 -10.49 -4.54 -11.18
CA LEU A 206 -9.87 -3.66 -12.16
C LEU A 206 -10.67 -3.59 -13.47
N GLN A 207 -11.20 -4.72 -13.94
CA GLN A 207 -12.03 -4.75 -15.16
C GLN A 207 -13.23 -3.82 -15.03
N LYS A 208 -13.87 -3.71 -13.86
CA LYS A 208 -14.97 -2.75 -13.63
C LYS A 208 -14.49 -1.30 -13.77
N VAL A 209 -13.29 -0.98 -13.28
CA VAL A 209 -12.70 0.36 -13.44
C VAL A 209 -12.41 0.65 -14.90
N TRP A 210 -11.78 -0.28 -15.62
CA TRP A 210 -11.45 -0.13 -17.04
C TRP A 210 -12.66 -0.01 -17.96
N GLU A 211 -13.79 -0.64 -17.60
CA GLU A 211 -15.05 -0.57 -18.35
C GLU A 211 -15.83 0.72 -18.08
N THR A 212 -15.38 1.57 -17.16
CA THR A 212 -16.06 2.83 -16.87
C THR A 212 -15.94 3.77 -18.06
N PRO A 213 -17.07 4.19 -18.70
CA PRO A 213 -17.04 5.10 -19.82
C PRO A 213 -16.50 6.47 -19.42
N PHE A 214 -15.51 6.95 -20.15
CA PHE A 214 -14.82 8.18 -19.76
C PHE A 214 -14.15 8.85 -20.95
N VAL A 215 -14.21 10.19 -20.99
CA VAL A 215 -13.43 11.03 -21.89
C VAL A 215 -12.43 11.82 -21.06
N ASN A 216 -11.14 11.58 -21.27
CA ASN A 216 -10.10 12.21 -20.48
C ASN A 216 -9.89 13.68 -20.85
N ASP A 217 -10.13 14.56 -19.88
CA ASP A 217 -9.82 15.99 -19.95
C ASP A 217 -8.92 16.49 -18.81
N ARG A 218 -8.58 15.63 -17.82
CA ARG A 218 -7.90 16.04 -16.59
C ARG A 218 -6.82 15.12 -16.08
N LEU A 219 -6.96 13.80 -16.29
CA LEU A 219 -5.99 12.85 -15.73
C LEU A 219 -4.70 12.82 -16.56
N PRO A 220 -3.54 12.60 -15.92
CA PRO A 220 -2.28 12.41 -16.62
C PRO A 220 -2.38 11.25 -17.62
N SER A 221 -1.73 11.42 -18.75
CA SER A 221 -1.69 10.39 -19.79
C SER A 221 -0.53 9.43 -19.57
N GLY A 222 -0.60 8.29 -20.23
CA GLY A 222 0.50 7.33 -20.19
C GLY A 222 1.83 7.84 -20.74
N LYS A 223 1.82 8.89 -21.56
CA LYS A 223 3.06 9.55 -22.00
C LYS A 223 3.80 10.19 -20.82
N ASP A 224 3.05 10.81 -19.92
CA ASP A 224 3.61 11.41 -18.71
C ASP A 224 4.23 10.34 -17.80
N SER A 225 3.59 9.17 -17.72
CA SER A 225 4.11 8.03 -16.97
C SER A 225 5.43 7.51 -17.54
N VAL A 226 5.56 7.36 -18.86
CA VAL A 226 6.82 6.92 -19.50
C VAL A 226 7.96 7.90 -19.21
N VAL A 227 7.68 9.22 -19.32
CA VAL A 227 8.67 10.26 -19.00
C VAL A 227 9.08 10.18 -17.53
N TRP A 228 8.11 10.05 -16.64
CA TRP A 228 8.36 9.93 -15.20
C TRP A 228 9.22 8.69 -14.88
N PHE A 229 8.87 7.51 -15.39
CA PHE A 229 9.65 6.29 -15.15
C PHE A 229 11.08 6.42 -15.64
N ARG A 230 11.27 7.00 -16.83
CA ARG A 230 12.61 7.21 -17.42
C ARG A 230 13.48 8.09 -16.51
N GLN A 231 12.93 9.21 -16.08
CA GLN A 231 13.63 10.13 -15.20
C GLN A 231 13.87 9.49 -13.82
N PHE A 232 12.84 8.95 -13.19
CA PHE A 232 12.91 8.36 -11.86
C PHE A 232 13.93 7.21 -11.79
N ILE A 233 13.88 6.26 -12.71
CA ILE A 233 14.78 5.10 -12.74
C ILE A 233 16.23 5.58 -12.93
N GLY A 234 16.48 6.48 -13.88
CA GLY A 234 17.83 6.99 -14.16
C GLY A 234 18.44 7.74 -12.97
N GLU A 235 17.72 8.76 -12.48
CA GLU A 235 18.21 9.56 -11.35
C GLU A 235 18.36 8.75 -10.05
N THR A 236 17.42 7.86 -9.77
CA THR A 236 17.45 7.08 -8.54
C THR A 236 18.54 6.03 -8.55
N TRP A 237 18.81 5.43 -9.71
CA TRP A 237 19.92 4.49 -9.87
C TRP A 237 21.29 5.15 -9.55
N GLU A 238 21.50 6.40 -10.00
CA GLU A 238 22.68 7.18 -9.67
C GLU A 238 22.71 7.55 -8.17
N LYS A 239 21.61 8.12 -7.65
CA LYS A 239 21.49 8.54 -6.24
C LYS A 239 21.73 7.40 -5.24
N LEU A 240 21.34 6.18 -5.58
CA LEU A 240 21.58 4.96 -4.78
C LEU A 240 22.96 4.31 -5.02
N ASN A 241 23.86 5.01 -5.72
CA ASN A 241 25.21 4.52 -6.06
C ASN A 241 25.17 3.17 -6.79
N TYR A 242 24.36 3.11 -7.86
CA TYR A 242 24.30 1.98 -8.81
C TYR A 242 23.91 0.65 -8.15
N PRO A 243 22.72 0.53 -7.54
CA PRO A 243 22.35 -0.64 -6.75
C PRO A 243 22.13 -1.92 -7.55
N CYS A 244 21.95 -1.82 -8.87
CA CYS A 244 21.78 -2.95 -9.79
C CYS A 244 22.69 -2.82 -11.02
N SER A 245 22.79 -3.88 -11.83
CA SER A 245 23.63 -3.91 -13.03
C SER A 245 23.14 -2.93 -14.09
N HIS A 246 24.05 -2.48 -14.95
CA HIS A 246 23.71 -1.70 -16.16
C HIS A 246 22.73 -2.43 -17.09
N LYS A 247 22.72 -3.78 -17.07
CA LYS A 247 21.78 -4.60 -17.83
C LYS A 247 20.33 -4.33 -17.44
N VAL A 248 20.05 -4.23 -16.13
CA VAL A 248 18.71 -3.91 -15.60
C VAL A 248 18.24 -2.56 -16.13
N ILE A 249 19.07 -1.54 -16.06
CA ILE A 249 18.71 -0.17 -16.52
C ILE A 249 18.51 -0.12 -18.03
N LYS A 250 19.41 -0.76 -18.79
CA LYS A 250 19.28 -0.84 -20.24
C LYS A 250 17.99 -1.54 -20.64
N GLN A 251 17.63 -2.63 -19.96
CA GLN A 251 16.39 -3.35 -20.21
C GLN A 251 15.16 -2.50 -19.85
N ALA A 252 15.19 -1.78 -18.71
CA ALA A 252 14.11 -0.87 -18.33
C ALA A 252 13.88 0.22 -19.41
N PHE A 253 14.95 0.83 -19.90
CA PHE A 253 14.83 1.86 -20.93
C PHE A 253 14.39 1.29 -22.29
N SER A 254 14.78 0.07 -22.61
CA SER A 254 14.29 -0.65 -23.80
C SER A 254 12.77 -0.89 -23.69
N TYR A 255 12.28 -1.34 -22.54
CA TYR A 255 10.85 -1.55 -22.32
C TYR A 255 10.06 -0.23 -22.33
N LEU A 256 10.59 0.84 -21.74
CA LEU A 256 9.95 2.16 -21.87
C LEU A 256 9.83 2.59 -23.33
N GLN A 257 10.87 2.36 -24.15
CA GLN A 257 10.81 2.66 -25.58
C GLN A 257 9.78 1.79 -26.31
N THR A 258 9.70 0.49 -25.98
CA THR A 258 8.71 -0.41 -26.58
C THR A 258 7.29 0.03 -26.21
N ARG A 259 7.04 0.38 -24.95
CA ARG A 259 5.71 0.86 -24.50
C ARG A 259 5.35 2.20 -25.14
N GLU A 260 6.31 3.11 -25.27
CA GLU A 260 6.11 4.38 -25.98
C GLU A 260 5.75 4.19 -27.46
N GLN A 261 6.38 3.24 -28.14
CA GLN A 261 6.10 2.91 -29.55
C GLN A 261 4.78 2.16 -29.74
N ALA A 262 4.35 1.38 -28.73
CA ALA A 262 3.11 0.61 -28.76
C ALA A 262 1.88 1.42 -28.34
N LEU A 263 2.04 2.72 -28.02
CA LEU A 263 0.94 3.59 -27.59
C LEU A 263 -0.19 3.62 -28.61
N ASN A 264 -1.37 3.22 -28.16
CA ASN A 264 -2.62 3.35 -28.89
C ASN A 264 -3.65 4.09 -28.03
N PRO A 265 -3.83 5.40 -28.20
CA PRO A 265 -4.76 6.18 -27.39
C PRO A 265 -6.22 5.70 -27.45
N ASP A 266 -6.60 4.99 -28.52
CA ASP A 266 -7.97 4.46 -28.68
C ASP A 266 -8.25 3.28 -27.71
N GLU A 267 -7.19 2.68 -27.13
CA GLU A 267 -7.26 1.59 -26.16
C GLU A 267 -7.06 2.05 -24.72
N PHE A 268 -6.88 3.34 -24.50
CA PHE A 268 -6.68 3.88 -23.17
C PHE A 268 -7.98 3.83 -22.37
N VAL A 269 -7.82 3.48 -21.11
CA VAL A 269 -8.91 3.37 -20.13
C VAL A 269 -8.56 4.12 -18.85
N LEU A 270 -9.56 4.32 -18.01
CA LEU A 270 -9.31 4.75 -16.63
C LEU A 270 -8.55 3.65 -15.89
N LEU A 271 -7.38 3.98 -15.34
CA LEU A 271 -6.58 3.07 -14.52
C LEU A 271 -6.67 3.46 -13.04
N HIS A 272 -6.49 2.47 -12.20
CA HIS A 272 -6.28 2.70 -10.78
C HIS A 272 -4.85 3.20 -10.48
N GLY A 273 -3.85 2.61 -11.10
CA GLY A 273 -2.43 2.98 -10.99
C GLY A 273 -1.67 2.27 -9.87
N ASP A 274 -2.33 1.89 -8.77
CA ASP A 274 -1.71 1.19 -7.64
C ASP A 274 -2.63 0.09 -7.04
N ALA A 275 -3.18 -0.76 -7.90
CA ALA A 275 -4.11 -1.82 -7.51
C ALA A 275 -3.37 -3.03 -6.94
N HIS A 276 -3.21 -3.07 -5.62
CA HIS A 276 -2.60 -4.19 -4.90
C HIS A 276 -3.50 -4.70 -3.76
N GLY A 277 -3.10 -5.79 -3.08
CA GLY A 277 -3.91 -6.43 -2.04
C GLY A 277 -4.21 -5.54 -0.83
N GLY A 278 -3.37 -4.53 -0.54
CA GLY A 278 -3.61 -3.54 0.51
C GLY A 278 -4.70 -2.53 0.14
N ASN A 279 -4.83 -2.21 -1.15
CA ASN A 279 -5.81 -1.25 -1.69
C ASN A 279 -7.10 -1.93 -2.18
N THR A 280 -7.21 -3.26 -2.08
CA THR A 280 -8.41 -4.02 -2.48
C THR A 280 -9.17 -4.46 -1.24
N LEU A 281 -10.26 -3.77 -0.92
CA LEU A 281 -11.02 -3.99 0.31
C LEU A 281 -12.34 -4.70 0.03
N LYS A 282 -12.74 -5.58 0.97
CA LYS A 282 -14.01 -6.28 0.90
C LYS A 282 -15.17 -5.31 1.14
N GLU A 283 -16.23 -5.41 0.37
CA GLU A 283 -17.49 -4.71 0.66
C GLU A 283 -18.07 -5.18 2.00
N LEU A 284 -18.70 -4.27 2.74
CA LEU A 284 -19.37 -4.62 4.01
C LEU A 284 -20.60 -5.50 3.80
N SER A 285 -21.27 -5.35 2.65
CA SER A 285 -22.42 -6.15 2.26
C SER A 285 -22.07 -6.98 1.02
N GLY A 286 -22.37 -8.27 1.04
CA GLY A 286 -22.10 -9.17 -0.09
C GLY A 286 -20.68 -9.75 -0.10
N ASN A 287 -20.25 -10.17 -1.30
CA ASN A 287 -18.95 -10.83 -1.53
C ASN A 287 -18.03 -10.03 -2.45
N GLY A 288 -18.39 -8.80 -2.79
CA GLY A 288 -17.63 -7.93 -3.67
C GLY A 288 -16.38 -7.33 -3.01
N PHE A 289 -15.54 -6.77 -3.86
CA PHE A 289 -14.36 -6.00 -3.48
C PHE A 289 -14.35 -4.69 -4.26
N LYS A 290 -13.75 -3.69 -3.67
CA LYS A 290 -13.51 -2.38 -4.27
C LYS A 290 -12.10 -1.90 -3.98
N LEU A 291 -11.58 -1.09 -4.88
CA LEU A 291 -10.27 -0.45 -4.76
C LEU A 291 -10.39 0.90 -4.06
N ILE A 292 -9.36 1.24 -3.30
CA ILE A 292 -9.17 2.55 -2.65
C ILE A 292 -7.82 3.14 -3.08
N ASP A 293 -7.65 4.44 -2.88
CA ASP A 293 -6.39 5.17 -3.13
C ASP A 293 -5.88 5.07 -4.59
N PRO A 294 -6.70 5.43 -5.60
CA PRO A 294 -6.24 5.44 -6.97
C PRO A 294 -5.24 6.57 -7.21
N ASP A 295 -4.16 6.30 -7.97
CA ASP A 295 -3.27 7.32 -8.50
C ASP A 295 -3.93 8.16 -9.61
N GLY A 296 -4.84 7.53 -10.37
CA GLY A 296 -5.60 8.15 -11.42
C GLY A 296 -4.79 8.45 -12.69
N ILE A 297 -4.78 7.52 -13.60
CA ILE A 297 -4.04 7.61 -14.86
C ILE A 297 -4.97 7.19 -16.01
N PHE A 298 -4.83 7.81 -17.17
CA PHE A 298 -5.53 7.41 -18.39
C PHE A 298 -4.53 6.75 -19.33
N TYR A 299 -4.55 5.40 -19.40
CA TYR A 299 -3.54 4.65 -20.13
C TYR A 299 -3.95 3.22 -20.49
N GLU A 300 -2.96 2.42 -20.95
CA GLU A 300 -3.15 1.01 -21.30
C GLU A 300 -3.29 0.11 -20.07
N LYS A 301 -4.22 -0.86 -20.12
CA LYS A 301 -4.56 -1.78 -19.02
C LYS A 301 -3.37 -2.53 -18.43
N ALA A 302 -2.34 -2.78 -19.25
CA ALA A 302 -1.14 -3.48 -18.83
C ALA A 302 -0.37 -2.77 -17.70
N TYR A 303 -0.51 -1.45 -17.58
CA TYR A 303 0.11 -0.68 -16.49
C TYR A 303 -0.39 -1.14 -15.12
N ASP A 304 -1.71 -1.25 -14.91
CA ASP A 304 -2.31 -1.75 -13.66
C ASP A 304 -1.86 -3.19 -13.36
N LEU A 305 -1.76 -4.04 -14.38
CA LEU A 305 -1.30 -5.42 -14.22
C LEU A 305 0.19 -5.50 -13.88
N GLY A 306 0.97 -4.51 -14.29
CA GLY A 306 2.37 -4.36 -13.87
C GLY A 306 2.53 -4.23 -12.35
N VAL A 307 1.57 -3.60 -11.66
CA VAL A 307 1.54 -3.54 -10.19
C VAL A 307 1.44 -4.95 -9.60
N LEU A 308 0.59 -5.81 -10.16
CA LEU A 308 0.41 -7.18 -9.67
C LEU A 308 1.63 -8.08 -9.93
N MET A 309 2.44 -7.75 -10.94
CA MET A 309 3.69 -8.45 -11.21
C MET A 309 4.74 -8.20 -10.11
N ARG A 310 4.78 -7.03 -9.49
CA ARG A 310 5.75 -6.68 -8.43
C ARG A 310 5.36 -7.18 -7.03
N GLU A 311 4.09 -7.52 -6.82
CA GLU A 311 3.57 -7.95 -5.53
C GLU A 311 4.00 -9.39 -5.17
N TRP A 312 3.85 -9.77 -3.90
CA TRP A 312 4.20 -11.10 -3.37
C TRP A 312 5.62 -11.54 -3.74
N VAL A 313 6.60 -10.67 -3.50
CA VAL A 313 8.01 -10.86 -3.91
C VAL A 313 8.62 -12.17 -3.38
N ASP A 314 8.13 -12.69 -2.26
CA ASP A 314 8.58 -13.97 -1.68
C ASP A 314 8.28 -15.18 -2.61
N GLU A 315 7.26 -15.09 -3.48
CA GLU A 315 6.97 -16.16 -4.46
C GLU A 315 8.04 -16.26 -5.56
N TYR A 316 8.85 -15.22 -5.73
CA TYR A 316 9.97 -15.19 -6.68
C TYR A 316 11.28 -15.73 -6.10
N GLU A 317 11.30 -16.23 -4.84
CA GLU A 317 12.56 -16.53 -4.14
C GLU A 317 13.34 -17.69 -4.80
N GLN A 318 12.67 -18.74 -5.24
CA GLN A 318 13.32 -19.94 -5.79
C GLN A 318 13.72 -19.77 -7.25
N ASP A 319 12.77 -19.43 -8.12
CA ASP A 319 12.97 -19.27 -9.55
C ASP A 319 12.19 -18.02 -10.04
N PRO A 320 12.82 -16.83 -9.97
CA PRO A 320 12.17 -15.58 -10.34
C PRO A 320 11.65 -15.55 -11.77
N MET A 321 12.42 -16.16 -12.73
CA MET A 321 12.06 -16.15 -14.14
C MET A 321 10.82 -17.01 -14.39
N LYS A 322 10.80 -18.23 -13.87
CA LYS A 322 9.67 -19.15 -14.01
C LYS A 322 8.42 -18.59 -13.36
N ALA A 323 8.51 -18.19 -12.09
CA ALA A 323 7.38 -17.63 -11.35
C ALA A 323 6.84 -16.35 -11.99
N GLY A 324 7.71 -15.48 -12.50
CA GLY A 324 7.32 -14.28 -13.24
C GLY A 324 6.55 -14.59 -14.52
N LYS A 325 7.03 -15.54 -15.33
CA LYS A 325 6.34 -15.97 -16.55
C LYS A 325 4.99 -16.61 -16.25
N GLU A 326 4.91 -17.48 -15.25
CA GLU A 326 3.65 -18.11 -14.83
C GLU A 326 2.63 -17.07 -14.37
N ARG A 327 3.04 -16.09 -13.58
CA ARG A 327 2.17 -14.98 -13.15
C ARG A 327 1.73 -14.11 -14.32
N CYS A 328 2.63 -13.75 -15.19
CA CYS A 328 2.33 -12.96 -16.39
C CYS A 328 1.31 -13.67 -17.30
N ALA A 329 1.52 -14.96 -17.60
CA ALA A 329 0.57 -15.78 -18.36
C ALA A 329 -0.80 -15.91 -17.65
N TYR A 330 -0.81 -16.01 -16.32
CA TYR A 330 -2.07 -16.05 -15.56
C TYR A 330 -2.83 -14.72 -15.63
N LEU A 331 -2.16 -13.58 -15.50
CA LEU A 331 -2.75 -12.25 -15.66
C LEU A 331 -3.31 -12.05 -17.08
N HIS A 332 -2.57 -12.50 -18.10
CA HIS A 332 -3.05 -12.54 -19.49
C HIS A 332 -4.33 -13.38 -19.60
N HIS A 333 -4.33 -14.58 -19.03
CA HIS A 333 -5.51 -15.48 -19.06
C HIS A 333 -6.74 -14.83 -18.41
N LEU A 334 -6.58 -14.13 -17.28
CA LEU A 334 -7.68 -13.47 -16.57
C LEU A 334 -8.25 -12.24 -17.31
N THR A 335 -7.42 -11.52 -18.07
CA THR A 335 -7.76 -10.18 -18.55
C THR A 335 -7.73 -10.02 -20.06
N SER A 336 -7.15 -10.98 -20.77
CA SER A 336 -6.86 -10.91 -22.22
C SER A 336 -5.93 -9.76 -22.63
N VAL A 337 -5.27 -9.10 -21.68
CA VAL A 337 -4.28 -8.06 -21.95
C VAL A 337 -3.01 -8.70 -22.50
N CYS A 338 -2.33 -8.05 -23.45
CA CYS A 338 -1.12 -8.57 -24.11
C CYS A 338 -0.04 -8.97 -23.08
N GLU A 339 0.41 -10.23 -23.12
CA GLU A 339 1.39 -10.79 -22.18
C GLU A 339 2.72 -10.03 -22.21
N GLN A 340 3.20 -9.62 -23.39
CA GLN A 340 4.40 -8.81 -23.52
C GLN A 340 4.24 -7.46 -22.78
N ALA A 341 3.11 -6.79 -22.94
CA ALA A 341 2.85 -5.52 -22.26
C ALA A 341 2.80 -5.67 -20.74
N ILE A 342 2.16 -6.73 -20.23
CA ILE A 342 2.14 -7.06 -18.80
C ILE A 342 3.56 -7.28 -18.28
N TRP A 343 4.37 -8.05 -19.00
CA TRP A 343 5.77 -8.34 -18.64
C TRP A 343 6.60 -7.07 -18.56
N GLU A 344 6.53 -6.22 -19.59
CA GLU A 344 7.31 -4.99 -19.68
C GLU A 344 6.93 -4.01 -18.56
N TRP A 345 5.64 -3.80 -18.28
CA TRP A 345 5.19 -2.99 -17.14
C TRP A 345 5.54 -3.63 -15.80
N GLY A 346 5.41 -4.94 -15.68
CA GLY A 346 5.81 -5.69 -14.49
C GLY A 346 7.29 -5.48 -14.14
N TYR A 347 8.14 -5.53 -15.16
CA TYR A 347 9.56 -5.24 -15.02
C TYR A 347 9.81 -3.80 -14.53
N LEU A 348 9.19 -2.81 -15.19
CA LEU A 348 9.34 -1.40 -14.85
C LEU A 348 8.87 -1.08 -13.44
N GLN A 349 7.72 -1.61 -13.05
CA GLN A 349 7.16 -1.49 -11.70
C GLN A 349 8.07 -2.16 -10.65
N THR A 350 8.65 -3.32 -10.95
CA THR A 350 9.56 -4.03 -10.05
C THR A 350 10.86 -3.24 -9.82
N VAL A 351 11.46 -2.69 -10.90
CA VAL A 351 12.68 -1.86 -10.79
C VAL A 351 12.42 -0.58 -10.01
N SER A 352 11.36 0.15 -10.35
CA SER A 352 11.04 1.42 -9.68
C SER A 352 10.71 1.23 -8.21
N THR A 353 9.90 0.22 -7.87
CA THR A 353 9.55 -0.10 -6.49
C THR A 353 10.76 -0.56 -5.68
N ALA A 354 11.66 -1.37 -6.26
CA ALA A 354 12.91 -1.72 -5.60
C ALA A 354 13.71 -0.47 -5.20
N PHE A 355 13.79 0.52 -6.08
CA PHE A 355 14.50 1.76 -5.80
C PHE A 355 13.82 2.61 -4.73
N VAL A 356 12.48 2.75 -4.77
CA VAL A 356 11.72 3.42 -3.71
C VAL A 356 11.98 2.78 -2.35
N LEU A 357 11.91 1.45 -2.27
CA LEU A 357 12.11 0.71 -1.02
C LEU A 357 13.53 0.88 -0.47
N LEU A 358 14.53 0.89 -1.33
CA LEU A 358 15.92 1.15 -0.92
C LEU A 358 16.10 2.60 -0.42
N GLN A 359 15.47 3.60 -1.06
CA GLN A 359 15.51 5.00 -0.62
C GLN A 359 14.91 5.21 0.77
N ILE A 360 13.82 4.50 1.08
CA ILE A 360 13.14 4.62 2.38
C ILE A 360 13.67 3.65 3.45
N GLY A 361 14.79 2.96 3.17
CA GLY A 361 15.45 2.06 4.12
C GLY A 361 14.78 0.70 4.31
N GLN A 362 13.85 0.32 3.44
CA GLN A 362 13.28 -1.05 3.41
C GLN A 362 14.18 -2.02 2.64
N GLU A 363 15.40 -2.14 3.14
CA GLU A 363 16.53 -2.84 2.50
C GLU A 363 16.21 -4.29 2.10
N LYS A 364 15.53 -5.05 2.96
CA LYS A 364 15.26 -6.47 2.71
C LYS A 364 14.41 -6.64 1.43
N THR A 365 13.24 -6.04 1.40
CA THR A 365 12.31 -6.17 0.28
C THR A 365 12.85 -5.49 -0.98
N GLY A 366 13.49 -4.33 -0.83
CA GLY A 366 14.16 -3.65 -1.96
C GLY A 366 15.23 -4.51 -2.64
N ARG A 367 16.05 -5.23 -1.84
CA ARG A 367 17.05 -6.17 -2.38
C ARG A 367 16.43 -7.41 -3.01
N GLN A 368 15.32 -7.93 -2.47
CA GLN A 368 14.58 -9.03 -3.08
C GLN A 368 14.05 -8.63 -4.46
N MET A 369 13.36 -7.48 -4.56
CA MET A 369 12.84 -6.98 -5.85
C MET A 369 13.96 -6.69 -6.85
N ARG A 370 15.08 -6.11 -6.42
CA ARG A 370 16.25 -5.91 -7.27
C ARG A 370 16.76 -7.23 -7.85
N ARG A 371 16.86 -8.29 -7.02
CA ARG A 371 17.24 -9.64 -7.49
C ARG A 371 16.28 -10.17 -8.54
N VAL A 372 14.99 -9.97 -8.36
CA VAL A 372 13.98 -10.33 -9.37
C VAL A 372 14.23 -9.61 -10.68
N ALA A 373 14.46 -8.29 -10.64
CA ALA A 373 14.75 -7.49 -11.83
C ALA A 373 16.05 -7.95 -12.55
N GLU A 374 17.09 -8.31 -11.81
CA GLU A 374 18.33 -8.88 -12.40
C GLU A 374 18.03 -10.19 -13.15
N CYS A 375 17.26 -11.11 -12.55
CA CYS A 375 16.88 -12.36 -13.20
C CYS A 375 16.00 -12.12 -14.44
N TRP A 376 15.04 -11.21 -14.37
CA TRP A 376 14.14 -10.91 -15.49
C TRP A 376 14.81 -10.16 -16.64
N SER A 377 16.03 -9.65 -16.44
CA SER A 377 16.83 -9.03 -17.49
C SER A 377 17.74 -10.02 -18.25
N GLU A 378 17.75 -11.30 -17.87
CA GLU A 378 18.49 -12.36 -18.58
C GLU A 378 17.82 -12.75 -19.90
#